data_c2705084e7d03948c85d94f679d53634
#
_entry.id   c2705084e7d03948c85d94f679d53634
#
_cell.length_a   1.000
_cell.length_b   1.000
_cell.length_c   1.000
_cell.angle_alpha   90.00
_cell.angle_beta   90.00
_cell.angle_gamma   90.00
#
_symmetry.space_group_name_H-M   'P 1'
#
loop_
_entity.id
_entity.type
_entity.pdbx_description
1 polymer ?
#
loop_
_entity_poly.entity_id
_entity_poly.type
_entity_poly.pdbx_seq_one_letter_code
_entity_poly.pdbx_strand_id
1 'polypeptide(L)'
;SRTTDEELANLREERESVTKQIERQEKALVDTAMSIARMQGGECSPRMRTAAELFEKGEIGKAEAVLKEDDMEADATNAKLKFDTAAQPTAELTRNIERCAGEYMLKARIVVSGIADESRYRQAVKLMSTAIDLVSGRLPEETLAEYLFDYAVLLTDTGQQTKALETWERLSGIYERLYRKAPQKYAYGYAGVLNNMAVLYSDKGDFDHCLSKYLKAIDIYDWLDREEPGIYDDDIARLKNNLGTLYSDRDEYNKALSEFNEAARIRFELLAKDNDPDSRSALADIYCNMATALQFSDHSQEALRYIAQAHAILDELDKEFPRIYEYKLYSILNREGSIYTRLDQLDKAEESLQKSLQLAANLASRMPLAHSAD
;
A
#
# COMPACT_ATOMS: atom_id res chain seq x y z
N SER A 1 -18.47 17.68 28.36
CA SER A 1 -18.04 18.16 27.03
C SER A 1 -16.57 17.82 26.71
N ARG A 2 -15.59 18.03 27.62
CA ARG A 2 -14.18 17.60 27.37
C ARG A 2 -14.01 16.07 27.30
N THR A 3 -14.70 15.31 28.13
CA THR A 3 -14.70 13.84 28.15
C THR A 3 -15.27 13.25 26.85
N THR A 4 -16.32 13.86 26.30
CA THR A 4 -16.90 13.44 25.02
C THR A 4 -16.02 13.72 23.81
N ASP A 5 -15.21 14.76 23.84
CA ASP A 5 -14.28 15.09 22.76
C ASP A 5 -13.06 14.16 22.75
N GLU A 6 -12.54 13.78 23.93
CA GLU A 6 -11.48 12.77 24.08
C GLU A 6 -11.96 11.35 23.72
N GLU A 7 -13.17 10.96 24.13
CA GLU A 7 -13.78 9.68 23.74
C GLU A 7 -14.01 9.60 22.23
N LEU A 8 -14.46 10.69 21.57
CA LEU A 8 -14.63 10.77 20.13
C LEU A 8 -13.28 10.72 19.38
N ALA A 9 -12.23 11.33 19.92
CA ALA A 9 -10.90 11.28 19.34
C ALA A 9 -10.34 9.84 19.39
N ASN A 10 -10.45 9.17 20.54
CA ASN A 10 -10.01 7.79 20.74
C ASN A 10 -10.78 6.83 19.81
N LEU A 11 -12.10 6.96 19.69
CA LEU A 11 -12.93 6.15 18.78
C LEU A 11 -12.58 6.38 17.30
N ARG A 12 -12.13 7.58 16.94
CA ARG A 12 -11.64 7.88 15.58
C ARG A 12 -10.33 7.17 15.28
N GLU A 13 -9.40 7.22 16.21
CA GLU A 13 -8.07 6.58 16.09
C GLU A 13 -8.20 5.05 16.05
N GLU A 14 -9.03 4.49 16.91
CA GLU A 14 -9.31 3.05 16.95
C GLU A 14 -9.97 2.56 15.66
N ARG A 15 -10.92 3.32 15.12
CA ARG A 15 -11.58 3.00 13.84
C ARG A 15 -10.60 3.07 12.66
N GLU A 16 -9.80 4.11 12.58
CA GLU A 16 -8.80 4.25 11.52
C GLU A 16 -7.81 3.08 11.54
N SER A 17 -7.44 2.63 12.74
CA SER A 17 -6.62 1.43 12.93
C SER A 17 -7.28 0.17 12.38
N VAL A 18 -8.57 -0.07 12.70
CA VAL A 18 -9.31 -1.26 12.23
C VAL A 18 -9.53 -1.22 10.71
N THR A 19 -9.86 -0.08 10.14
CA THR A 19 -10.01 0.06 8.69
C THR A 19 -8.71 -0.25 7.97
N LYS A 20 -7.59 0.32 8.41
CA LYS A 20 -6.26 0.00 7.88
C LYS A 20 -5.91 -1.49 8.03
N GLN A 21 -6.37 -2.13 9.09
CA GLN A 21 -6.15 -3.56 9.31
C GLN A 21 -6.94 -4.42 8.30
N ILE A 22 -8.19 -4.07 8.02
CA ILE A 22 -9.02 -4.77 7.02
C ILE A 22 -8.40 -4.61 5.62
N GLU A 23 -8.05 -3.39 5.22
CA GLU A 23 -7.40 -3.12 3.92
C GLU A 23 -6.09 -3.90 3.77
N ARG A 24 -5.30 -3.99 4.83
CA ARG A 24 -4.06 -4.80 4.84
C ARG A 24 -4.34 -6.28 4.65
N GLN A 25 -5.37 -6.82 5.30
CA GLN A 25 -5.73 -8.24 5.17
C GLN A 25 -6.25 -8.57 3.78
N GLU A 26 -7.11 -7.73 3.21
CA GLU A 26 -7.61 -7.90 1.84
C GLU A 26 -6.46 -7.85 0.83
N LYS A 27 -5.57 -6.88 0.96
CA LYS A 27 -4.37 -6.79 0.14
C LYS A 27 -3.48 -8.02 0.29
N ALA A 28 -3.23 -8.48 1.52
CA ALA A 28 -2.41 -9.66 1.79
C ALA A 28 -3.01 -10.93 1.18
N LEU A 29 -4.34 -11.07 1.18
CA LEU A 29 -5.04 -12.19 0.52
C LEU A 29 -4.82 -12.16 -1.00
N VAL A 30 -5.01 -10.99 -1.63
CA VAL A 30 -4.80 -10.81 -3.07
C VAL A 30 -3.34 -11.05 -3.44
N ASP A 31 -2.40 -10.46 -2.73
CA ASP A 31 -0.96 -10.61 -2.98
C ASP A 31 -0.51 -12.07 -2.82
N THR A 32 -1.07 -12.79 -1.83
CA THR A 32 -0.79 -14.21 -1.62
C THR A 32 -1.35 -15.04 -2.78
N ALA A 33 -2.58 -14.79 -3.20
CA ALA A 33 -3.20 -15.48 -4.34
C ALA A 33 -2.42 -15.24 -5.64
N MET A 34 -2.01 -14.00 -5.90
CA MET A 34 -1.18 -13.66 -7.07
C MET A 34 0.20 -14.33 -7.02
N SER A 35 0.81 -14.38 -5.83
CA SER A 35 2.09 -15.07 -5.63
C SER A 35 1.97 -16.56 -5.92
N ILE A 36 0.91 -17.21 -5.42
CA ILE A 36 0.61 -18.62 -5.67
C ILE A 36 0.41 -18.87 -7.18
N ALA A 37 -0.34 -18.00 -7.87
CA ALA A 37 -0.57 -18.11 -9.30
C ALA A 37 0.74 -18.03 -10.12
N ARG A 38 1.67 -17.18 -9.72
CA ARG A 38 3.01 -17.09 -10.34
C ARG A 38 3.86 -18.33 -10.09
N MET A 39 3.69 -18.99 -8.94
CA MET A 39 4.44 -20.22 -8.59
C MET A 39 4.01 -21.45 -9.41
N GLN A 40 2.80 -21.47 -9.97
CA GLN A 40 2.31 -22.60 -10.77
C GLN A 40 3.13 -22.90 -12.04
N GLY A 41 3.95 -21.94 -12.50
CA GLY A 41 4.86 -22.11 -13.64
C GLY A 41 6.31 -22.49 -13.28
N GLY A 42 6.66 -22.63 -11.99
CA GLY A 42 8.02 -22.75 -11.49
C GLY A 42 8.30 -24.02 -10.68
N GLU A 43 9.51 -24.12 -10.17
CA GLU A 43 10.03 -25.26 -9.37
C GLU A 43 9.50 -25.21 -7.92
N CYS A 44 8.19 -25.44 -7.71
CA CYS A 44 7.60 -25.50 -6.38
C CYS A 44 7.92 -26.81 -5.66
N SER A 45 8.25 -26.73 -4.37
CA SER A 45 8.32 -27.93 -3.54
C SER A 45 6.94 -28.60 -3.40
N PRO A 46 6.88 -29.90 -3.07
CA PRO A 46 5.61 -30.55 -2.76
C PRO A 46 4.83 -29.83 -1.63
N ARG A 47 5.54 -29.33 -0.60
CA ARG A 47 4.93 -28.56 0.50
C ARG A 47 4.31 -27.25 0.01
N MET A 48 5.01 -26.52 -0.85
CA MET A 48 4.48 -25.26 -1.43
C MET A 48 3.20 -25.51 -2.24
N ARG A 49 3.20 -26.56 -3.08
CA ARG A 49 1.99 -26.91 -3.87
C ARG A 49 0.81 -27.25 -2.97
N THR A 50 1.02 -28.09 -1.97
CA THR A 50 -0.05 -28.47 -1.02
C THR A 50 -0.53 -27.25 -0.24
N ALA A 51 0.36 -26.38 0.21
CA ALA A 51 -0.02 -25.15 0.91
C ALA A 51 -0.82 -24.20 0.01
N ALA A 52 -0.41 -24.04 -1.26
CA ALA A 52 -1.13 -23.23 -2.25
C ALA A 52 -2.55 -23.78 -2.51
N GLU A 53 -2.70 -25.07 -2.75
CA GLU A 53 -4.01 -25.72 -2.95
C GLU A 53 -4.95 -25.56 -1.75
N LEU A 54 -4.43 -25.63 -0.52
CA LEU A 54 -5.20 -25.42 0.70
C LEU A 54 -5.60 -23.94 0.85
N PHE A 55 -4.70 -23.02 0.51
CA PHE A 55 -4.98 -21.59 0.53
C PHE A 55 -6.10 -21.22 -0.45
N GLU A 56 -6.05 -21.71 -1.69
CA GLU A 56 -7.09 -21.51 -2.71
C GLU A 56 -8.47 -22.03 -2.27
N LYS A 57 -8.50 -23.06 -1.41
CA LYS A 57 -9.73 -23.58 -0.79
C LYS A 57 -10.18 -22.78 0.43
N GLY A 58 -9.50 -21.70 0.81
CA GLY A 58 -9.77 -20.92 2.01
C GLY A 58 -9.34 -21.59 3.32
N GLU A 59 -8.61 -22.71 3.26
CA GLU A 59 -8.15 -23.48 4.42
C GLU A 59 -6.82 -22.93 4.95
N ILE A 60 -6.76 -21.62 5.29
CA ILE A 60 -5.54 -20.86 5.59
C ILE A 60 -4.72 -21.53 6.71
N GLY A 61 -5.36 -21.95 7.81
CA GLY A 61 -4.67 -22.60 8.93
C GLY A 61 -4.02 -23.95 8.55
N LYS A 62 -4.64 -24.71 7.63
CA LYS A 62 -4.04 -25.95 7.13
C LYS A 62 -2.91 -25.66 6.15
N ALA A 63 -3.04 -24.64 5.31
CA ALA A 63 -1.99 -24.20 4.41
C ALA A 63 -0.73 -23.80 5.18
N GLU A 64 -0.89 -23.06 6.27
CA GLU A 64 0.21 -22.69 7.17
C GLU A 64 0.86 -23.93 7.84
N ALA A 65 0.02 -24.87 8.31
CA ALA A 65 0.51 -26.07 9.02
C ALA A 65 1.33 -27.02 8.14
N VAL A 66 1.15 -27.01 6.83
CA VAL A 66 1.97 -27.79 5.88
C VAL A 66 3.42 -27.26 5.81
N LEU A 67 3.61 -25.96 5.99
CA LEU A 67 4.91 -25.30 5.98
C LEU A 67 5.49 -25.27 7.40
N LYS A 68 5.90 -26.44 7.91
CA LYS A 68 6.49 -26.57 9.25
C LYS A 68 7.86 -25.90 9.33
N GLU A 69 8.04 -25.03 10.33
CA GLU A 69 9.30 -24.25 10.47
C GLU A 69 10.52 -25.14 10.67
N ASP A 70 10.42 -26.19 11.50
CA ASP A 70 11.52 -27.11 11.77
C ASP A 70 12.00 -27.82 10.49
N ASP A 71 11.08 -28.27 9.63
CA ASP A 71 11.41 -28.93 8.37
C ASP A 71 12.03 -27.93 7.38
N MET A 72 11.51 -26.69 7.35
CA MET A 72 12.03 -25.63 6.49
C MET A 72 13.43 -25.19 6.94
N GLU A 73 13.67 -25.08 8.25
CA GLU A 73 14.98 -24.72 8.81
C GLU A 73 16.03 -25.77 8.52
N ALA A 74 15.69 -27.05 8.68
CA ALA A 74 16.57 -28.16 8.35
C ALA A 74 16.97 -28.15 6.87
N ASP A 75 15.98 -27.99 5.96
CA ASP A 75 16.24 -27.95 4.53
C ASP A 75 17.06 -26.71 4.13
N ALA A 76 16.75 -25.54 4.68
CA ALA A 76 17.45 -24.29 4.41
C ALA A 76 18.90 -24.33 4.89
N THR A 77 19.14 -24.87 6.10
CA THR A 77 20.50 -25.07 6.66
C THR A 77 21.33 -25.96 5.77
N ASN A 78 20.76 -27.10 5.32
CA ASN A 78 21.44 -28.03 4.43
C ASN A 78 21.72 -27.42 3.05
N ALA A 79 20.74 -26.69 2.47
CA ALA A 79 20.90 -26.01 1.19
C ALA A 79 22.01 -24.95 1.26
N LYS A 80 21.98 -24.10 2.31
CA LYS A 80 23.01 -23.09 2.57
C LYS A 80 24.40 -23.70 2.71
N LEU A 81 24.56 -24.73 3.55
CA LEU A 81 25.83 -25.40 3.75
C LEU A 81 26.40 -25.94 2.43
N LYS A 82 25.57 -26.62 1.64
CA LYS A 82 26.00 -27.18 0.35
C LYS A 82 26.38 -26.09 -0.64
N PHE A 83 25.64 -24.99 -0.68
CA PHE A 83 25.94 -23.88 -1.55
C PHE A 83 27.25 -23.19 -1.16
N ASP A 84 27.42 -22.85 0.13
CA ASP A 84 28.57 -22.09 0.63
C ASP A 84 29.87 -22.91 0.63
N THR A 85 29.80 -24.24 0.65
CA THR A 85 30.98 -25.14 0.59
C THR A 85 31.34 -25.57 -0.82
N ALA A 86 30.48 -25.31 -1.82
CA ALA A 86 30.77 -25.67 -3.19
C ALA A 86 31.86 -24.76 -3.79
N ALA A 87 32.85 -25.33 -4.45
CA ALA A 87 33.89 -24.55 -5.16
C ALA A 87 33.29 -23.64 -6.25
N GLN A 88 32.24 -24.13 -6.91
CA GLN A 88 31.37 -23.34 -7.81
C GLN A 88 29.93 -23.81 -7.62
N PRO A 89 29.00 -22.92 -7.28
CA PRO A 89 27.60 -23.27 -7.15
C PRO A 89 27.02 -23.78 -8.48
N THR A 90 26.35 -24.92 -8.42
CA THR A 90 25.62 -25.47 -9.56
C THR A 90 24.21 -24.90 -9.65
N ALA A 91 23.59 -25.04 -10.83
CA ALA A 91 22.18 -24.65 -11.01
C ALA A 91 21.24 -25.40 -10.03
N GLU A 92 21.56 -26.62 -9.64
CA GLU A 92 20.79 -27.38 -8.66
C GLU A 92 20.91 -26.76 -7.25
N LEU A 93 22.09 -26.33 -6.83
CA LEU A 93 22.31 -25.68 -5.54
C LEU A 93 21.59 -24.31 -5.50
N THR A 94 21.63 -23.55 -6.60
CA THR A 94 20.90 -22.29 -6.76
C THR A 94 19.39 -22.53 -6.59
N ARG A 95 18.82 -23.49 -7.32
CA ARG A 95 17.39 -23.86 -7.21
C ARG A 95 16.99 -24.30 -5.80
N ASN A 96 17.86 -25.00 -5.09
CA ASN A 96 17.58 -25.41 -3.71
C ASN A 96 17.51 -24.21 -2.76
N ILE A 97 18.36 -23.19 -2.93
CA ILE A 97 18.27 -21.92 -2.18
C ILE A 97 16.97 -21.20 -2.51
N GLU A 98 16.64 -21.04 -3.81
CA GLU A 98 15.40 -20.40 -4.26
C GLU A 98 14.16 -21.08 -3.67
N ARG A 99 14.11 -22.43 -3.73
CA ARG A 99 13.02 -23.21 -3.17
C ARG A 99 12.86 -23.02 -1.67
N CYS A 100 13.93 -23.09 -0.90
CA CYS A 100 13.89 -22.91 0.55
C CYS A 100 13.45 -21.47 0.91
N ALA A 101 14.00 -20.46 0.25
CA ALA A 101 13.61 -19.07 0.48
C ALA A 101 12.15 -18.81 0.08
N GLY A 102 11.67 -19.39 -1.03
CA GLY A 102 10.29 -19.34 -1.48
C GLY A 102 9.30 -19.94 -0.46
N GLU A 103 9.67 -21.04 0.21
CA GLU A 103 8.86 -21.63 1.29
C GLU A 103 8.67 -20.64 2.46
N TYR A 104 9.74 -19.95 2.89
CA TYR A 104 9.66 -18.92 3.93
C TYR A 104 8.79 -17.75 3.51
N MET A 105 8.94 -17.25 2.27
CA MET A 105 8.11 -16.14 1.76
C MET A 105 6.64 -16.53 1.67
N LEU A 106 6.34 -17.73 1.14
CA LEU A 106 4.97 -18.23 1.05
C LEU A 106 4.34 -18.35 2.44
N LYS A 107 5.06 -18.93 3.40
CA LYS A 107 4.59 -19.04 4.78
C LYS A 107 4.32 -17.66 5.38
N ALA A 108 5.23 -16.71 5.21
CA ALA A 108 5.06 -15.34 5.72
C ALA A 108 3.78 -14.68 5.17
N ARG A 109 3.52 -14.82 3.87
CA ARG A 109 2.32 -14.29 3.23
C ARG A 109 1.04 -14.98 3.74
N ILE A 110 1.04 -16.31 3.89
CA ILE A 110 -0.09 -17.05 4.48
C ILE A 110 -0.35 -16.60 5.92
N VAL A 111 0.70 -16.38 6.71
CA VAL A 111 0.58 -15.90 8.09
C VAL A 111 -0.15 -14.54 8.14
N VAL A 112 0.19 -13.57 7.29
CA VAL A 112 -0.44 -12.24 7.31
C VAL A 112 -1.79 -12.18 6.60
N SER A 113 -2.13 -13.16 5.76
CA SER A 113 -3.45 -13.24 5.09
C SER A 113 -4.56 -13.77 6.01
N GLY A 114 -4.23 -14.38 7.14
CA GLY A 114 -5.17 -14.76 8.18
C GLY A 114 -5.56 -13.58 9.10
N ILE A 115 -6.27 -13.87 10.18
CA ILE A 115 -6.53 -12.87 11.24
C ILE A 115 -5.17 -12.52 11.86
N ALA A 116 -4.55 -11.44 11.39
CA ALA A 116 -3.22 -11.06 11.80
C ALA A 116 -3.29 -10.13 13.02
N ASP A 117 -2.72 -10.62 14.11
CA ASP A 117 -2.35 -9.82 15.27
C ASP A 117 -0.86 -9.42 15.20
N GLU A 118 -0.40 -8.66 16.18
CA GLU A 118 1.00 -8.23 16.25
C GLU A 118 1.99 -9.41 16.30
N SER A 119 1.61 -10.55 16.89
CA SER A 119 2.44 -11.76 16.97
C SER A 119 2.63 -12.37 15.58
N ARG A 120 1.58 -12.44 14.77
CA ARG A 120 1.63 -12.96 13.40
C ARG A 120 2.46 -12.06 12.49
N TYR A 121 2.32 -10.74 12.62
CA TYR A 121 3.19 -9.81 11.90
C TYR A 121 4.67 -9.98 12.27
N ARG A 122 4.98 -10.13 13.56
CA ARG A 122 6.37 -10.42 14.00
C ARG A 122 6.90 -11.74 13.44
N GLN A 123 6.05 -12.77 13.38
CA GLN A 123 6.39 -14.05 12.76
C GLN A 123 6.69 -13.88 11.27
N ALA A 124 5.85 -13.19 10.52
CA ALA A 124 6.05 -12.94 9.09
C ALA A 124 7.34 -12.16 8.82
N VAL A 125 7.62 -11.12 9.60
CA VAL A 125 8.89 -10.35 9.52
C VAL A 125 10.11 -11.27 9.73
N LYS A 126 10.06 -12.18 10.70
CA LYS A 126 11.13 -13.16 10.94
C LYS A 126 11.31 -14.11 9.76
N LEU A 127 10.21 -14.65 9.23
CA LEU A 127 10.23 -15.57 8.09
C LEU A 127 10.81 -14.90 6.83
N MET A 128 10.36 -13.67 6.50
CA MET A 128 10.89 -12.92 5.36
C MET A 128 12.37 -12.56 5.54
N SER A 129 12.79 -12.18 6.76
CA SER A 129 14.21 -11.93 7.06
C SER A 129 15.06 -13.18 6.81
N THR A 130 14.59 -14.37 7.21
CA THR A 130 15.28 -15.64 6.96
C THR A 130 15.39 -15.92 5.46
N ALA A 131 14.33 -15.67 4.69
CA ALA A 131 14.37 -15.80 3.22
C ALA A 131 15.41 -14.87 2.59
N ILE A 132 15.47 -13.62 3.03
CA ILE A 132 16.45 -12.62 2.56
C ILE A 132 17.89 -13.07 2.89
N ASP A 133 18.13 -13.61 4.07
CA ASP A 133 19.46 -14.13 4.47
C ASP A 133 19.89 -15.34 3.61
N LEU A 134 18.93 -16.15 3.20
CA LEU A 134 19.20 -17.27 2.29
C LEU A 134 19.63 -16.80 0.90
N VAL A 135 18.96 -15.80 0.34
CA VAL A 135 19.22 -15.32 -1.02
C VAL A 135 20.38 -14.33 -1.10
N SER A 136 20.68 -13.59 -0.03
CA SER A 136 21.72 -12.56 -0.02
C SER A 136 23.10 -13.12 -0.32
N GLY A 137 23.74 -12.61 -1.38
CA GLY A 137 25.07 -13.03 -1.83
C GLY A 137 25.13 -14.42 -2.50
N ARG A 138 23.98 -15.11 -2.63
CA ARG A 138 23.88 -16.45 -3.26
C ARG A 138 23.09 -16.43 -4.55
N LEU A 139 22.09 -15.56 -4.63
CA LEU A 139 21.24 -15.42 -5.80
C LEU A 139 21.48 -14.06 -6.48
N PRO A 140 21.02 -13.88 -7.73
CA PRO A 140 21.08 -12.59 -8.43
C PRO A 140 20.45 -11.44 -7.65
N GLU A 141 20.93 -10.20 -7.89
CA GLU A 141 20.37 -9.01 -7.24
C GLU A 141 18.87 -8.81 -7.55
N GLU A 142 18.43 -9.27 -8.71
CA GLU A 142 17.01 -9.25 -9.12
C GLU A 142 16.12 -10.03 -8.14
N THR A 143 16.53 -11.27 -7.85
CA THR A 143 15.81 -12.12 -6.89
C THR A 143 15.83 -11.51 -5.49
N LEU A 144 16.99 -11.01 -5.05
CA LEU A 144 17.08 -10.33 -3.76
C LEU A 144 16.18 -9.10 -3.69
N ALA A 145 16.07 -8.35 -4.80
CA ALA A 145 15.21 -7.16 -4.86
C ALA A 145 13.72 -7.49 -4.66
N GLU A 146 13.22 -8.58 -5.24
CA GLU A 146 11.85 -9.04 -5.06
C GLU A 146 11.55 -9.37 -3.59
N TYR A 147 12.44 -10.08 -2.92
CA TYR A 147 12.29 -10.42 -1.50
C TYR A 147 12.37 -9.18 -0.58
N LEU A 148 13.30 -8.27 -0.88
CA LEU A 148 13.43 -7.02 -0.13
C LEU A 148 12.21 -6.12 -0.31
N PHE A 149 11.58 -6.11 -1.48
CA PHE A 149 10.39 -5.32 -1.74
C PHE A 149 9.24 -5.75 -0.82
N ASP A 150 8.89 -7.03 -0.81
CA ASP A 150 7.84 -7.57 0.06
C ASP A 150 8.12 -7.32 1.54
N TYR A 151 9.39 -7.49 1.93
CA TYR A 151 9.81 -7.25 3.30
C TYR A 151 9.70 -5.78 3.70
N ALA A 152 10.10 -4.87 2.82
CA ALA A 152 10.01 -3.43 3.05
C ALA A 152 8.56 -2.97 3.17
N VAL A 153 7.65 -3.50 2.33
CA VAL A 153 6.21 -3.25 2.43
C VAL A 153 5.69 -3.72 3.78
N LEU A 154 5.99 -4.96 4.18
CA LEU A 154 5.54 -5.51 5.47
C LEU A 154 6.05 -4.67 6.66
N LEU A 155 7.31 -4.24 6.63
CA LEU A 155 7.88 -3.38 7.67
C LEU A 155 7.20 -2.02 7.72
N THR A 156 6.86 -1.44 6.57
CA THR A 156 6.12 -0.18 6.46
C THR A 156 4.72 -0.34 7.05
N ASP A 157 3.99 -1.38 6.64
CA ASP A 157 2.63 -1.66 7.09
C ASP A 157 2.55 -1.96 8.59
N THR A 158 3.62 -2.50 9.18
CA THR A 158 3.71 -2.79 10.61
C THR A 158 4.31 -1.66 11.45
N GLY A 159 4.56 -0.48 10.84
CA GLY A 159 5.07 0.69 11.53
C GLY A 159 6.54 0.59 11.98
N GLN A 160 7.30 -0.40 11.47
CA GLN A 160 8.72 -0.54 11.78
C GLN A 160 9.56 0.42 10.92
N GLN A 161 9.27 1.71 11.02
CA GLN A 161 9.76 2.78 10.12
C GLN A 161 11.27 2.78 9.89
N THR A 162 12.08 2.58 10.94
CA THR A 162 13.55 2.59 10.81
C THR A 162 14.03 1.46 9.93
N LYS A 163 13.58 0.23 10.21
CA LYS A 163 13.95 -0.95 9.41
C LYS A 163 13.37 -0.89 8.00
N ALA A 164 12.16 -0.37 7.86
CA ALA A 164 11.54 -0.15 6.56
C ALA A 164 12.42 0.76 5.70
N LEU A 165 12.83 1.93 6.23
CA LEU A 165 13.68 2.87 5.50
C LEU A 165 15.02 2.25 5.12
N GLU A 166 15.73 1.60 6.04
CA GLU A 166 16.99 0.90 5.74
C GLU A 166 16.82 -0.15 4.62
N THR A 167 15.69 -0.87 4.65
CA THR A 167 15.38 -1.87 3.62
C THR A 167 15.08 -1.23 2.27
N TRP A 168 14.29 -0.15 2.26
CA TRP A 168 14.00 0.62 1.05
C TRP A 168 15.25 1.26 0.46
N GLU A 169 16.16 1.79 1.28
CA GLU A 169 17.45 2.36 0.84
C GLU A 169 18.33 1.27 0.19
N ARG A 170 18.44 0.11 0.84
CA ARG A 170 19.16 -1.04 0.27
C ARG A 170 18.57 -1.45 -1.08
N LEU A 171 17.25 -1.56 -1.15
CA LEU A 171 16.53 -1.92 -2.36
C LEU A 171 16.71 -0.87 -3.47
N SER A 172 16.61 0.42 -3.13
CA SER A 172 16.85 1.53 -4.06
C SER A 172 18.25 1.47 -4.66
N GLY A 173 19.27 1.15 -3.84
CA GLY A 173 20.64 0.96 -4.33
C GLY A 173 20.78 -0.22 -5.30
N ILE A 174 20.05 -1.31 -5.10
CA ILE A 174 20.00 -2.44 -6.03
C ILE A 174 19.32 -2.01 -7.34
N TYR A 175 18.13 -1.41 -7.26
CA TYR A 175 17.40 -0.96 -8.44
C TYR A 175 18.16 0.09 -9.24
N GLU A 176 18.91 0.98 -8.59
CA GLU A 176 19.76 1.95 -9.30
C GLU A 176 20.83 1.27 -10.14
N ARG A 177 21.49 0.23 -9.62
CA ARG A 177 22.46 -0.58 -10.38
C ARG A 177 21.82 -1.34 -11.52
N LEU A 178 20.67 -1.96 -11.28
CA LEU A 178 19.92 -2.71 -12.28
C LEU A 178 19.40 -1.79 -13.38
N TYR A 179 18.85 -0.63 -13.01
CA TYR A 179 18.37 0.39 -13.93
C TYR A 179 19.47 0.92 -14.84
N ARG A 180 20.68 1.18 -14.30
CA ARG A 180 21.84 1.58 -15.12
C ARG A 180 22.27 0.51 -16.14
N LYS A 181 22.07 -0.77 -15.83
CA LYS A 181 22.40 -1.90 -16.72
C LYS A 181 21.34 -2.11 -17.82
N ALA A 182 20.07 -2.03 -17.46
CA ALA A 182 18.95 -2.32 -18.34
C ALA A 182 17.74 -1.42 -18.01
N PRO A 183 17.74 -0.14 -18.44
CA PRO A 183 16.70 0.84 -18.09
C PRO A 183 15.29 0.36 -18.39
N GLN A 184 15.02 -0.18 -19.61
CA GLN A 184 13.70 -0.64 -20.02
C GLN A 184 13.12 -1.72 -19.09
N LYS A 185 13.99 -2.57 -18.54
CA LYS A 185 13.56 -3.67 -17.67
C LYS A 185 13.25 -3.23 -16.23
N TYR A 186 13.99 -2.26 -15.72
CA TYR A 186 13.99 -1.97 -14.29
C TYR A 186 13.45 -0.58 -13.91
N ALA A 187 13.17 0.28 -14.89
CA ALA A 187 12.68 1.63 -14.64
C ALA A 187 11.40 1.64 -13.82
N TYR A 188 10.41 0.84 -14.22
CA TYR A 188 9.13 0.75 -13.52
C TYR A 188 9.29 0.38 -12.03
N GLY A 189 10.01 -0.70 -11.76
CA GLY A 189 10.27 -1.13 -10.38
C GLY A 189 11.06 -0.10 -9.58
N TYR A 190 12.02 0.59 -10.23
CA TYR A 190 12.79 1.64 -9.57
C TYR A 190 11.93 2.85 -9.20
N ALA A 191 11.06 3.31 -10.09
CA ALA A 191 10.14 4.40 -9.81
C ALA A 191 9.18 4.04 -8.66
N GLY A 192 8.67 2.80 -8.63
CA GLY A 192 7.84 2.29 -7.52
C GLY A 192 8.57 2.31 -6.17
N VAL A 193 9.83 1.88 -6.13
CA VAL A 193 10.66 1.95 -4.91
C VAL A 193 10.84 3.40 -4.45
N LEU A 194 11.14 4.32 -5.36
CA LEU A 194 11.31 5.74 -5.04
C LEU A 194 10.02 6.36 -4.49
N ASN A 195 8.84 6.02 -5.06
CA ASN A 195 7.55 6.45 -4.55
C ASN A 195 7.31 5.96 -3.11
N ASN A 196 7.55 4.68 -2.82
CA ASN A 196 7.35 4.14 -1.47
C ASN A 196 8.33 4.76 -0.45
N MET A 197 9.57 5.03 -0.84
CA MET A 197 10.52 5.78 -0.02
C MET A 197 10.03 7.21 0.25
N ALA A 198 9.48 7.88 -0.74
CA ALA A 198 8.96 9.24 -0.58
C ALA A 198 7.84 9.29 0.44
N VAL A 199 6.90 8.34 0.41
CA VAL A 199 5.82 8.22 1.42
C VAL A 199 6.42 8.09 2.83
N LEU A 200 7.41 7.22 3.03
CA LEU A 200 8.07 7.07 4.33
C LEU A 200 8.80 8.33 4.81
N TYR A 201 9.44 9.06 3.90
CA TYR A 201 10.06 10.35 4.24
C TYR A 201 9.01 11.40 4.59
N SER A 202 7.84 11.40 3.92
CA SER A 202 6.72 12.24 4.25
C SER A 202 6.20 11.96 5.67
N ASP A 203 5.98 10.69 6.02
CA ASP A 203 5.52 10.27 7.36
C ASP A 203 6.52 10.69 8.48
N LYS A 204 7.81 10.82 8.14
CA LYS A 204 8.85 11.30 9.04
C LYS A 204 8.98 12.83 9.08
N GLY A 205 8.26 13.55 8.23
CA GLY A 205 8.40 14.99 8.06
C GLY A 205 9.68 15.43 7.36
N ASP A 206 10.37 14.51 6.67
CA ASP A 206 11.58 14.79 5.89
C ASP A 206 11.21 15.18 4.47
N PHE A 207 10.72 16.40 4.32
CA PHE A 207 10.18 16.90 3.07
C PHE A 207 11.21 16.98 1.92
N ASP A 208 12.46 17.28 2.22
CA ASP A 208 13.48 17.43 1.17
C ASP A 208 13.83 16.08 0.53
N HIS A 209 13.99 15.04 1.33
CA HIS A 209 14.19 13.69 0.81
C HIS A 209 12.93 13.18 0.12
N CYS A 210 11.74 13.42 0.68
CA CYS A 210 10.45 13.08 0.08
C CYS A 210 10.33 13.69 -1.33
N LEU A 211 10.51 15.01 -1.46
CA LEU A 211 10.43 15.73 -2.73
C LEU A 211 11.44 15.19 -3.75
N SER A 212 12.68 14.97 -3.32
CA SER A 212 13.74 14.43 -4.19
C SER A 212 13.37 13.06 -4.76
N LYS A 213 12.74 12.19 -3.96
CA LYS A 213 12.33 10.85 -4.40
C LYS A 213 11.14 10.92 -5.37
N TYR A 214 10.13 11.76 -5.08
CA TYR A 214 9.01 11.95 -6.01
C TYR A 214 9.46 12.51 -7.36
N LEU A 215 10.28 13.54 -7.37
CA LEU A 215 10.77 14.12 -8.63
C LEU A 215 11.56 13.10 -9.46
N LYS A 216 12.45 12.32 -8.82
CA LYS A 216 13.20 11.27 -9.52
C LYS A 216 12.26 10.16 -10.06
N ALA A 217 11.22 9.81 -9.35
CA ALA A 217 10.22 8.84 -9.82
C ALA A 217 9.43 9.38 -11.01
N ILE A 218 9.03 10.66 -10.99
CA ILE A 218 8.35 11.33 -12.11
C ILE A 218 9.24 11.32 -13.34
N ASP A 219 10.53 11.72 -13.23
CA ASP A 219 11.47 11.71 -14.36
C ASP A 219 11.56 10.32 -15.02
N ILE A 220 11.52 9.27 -14.22
CA ILE A 220 11.56 7.88 -14.72
C ILE A 220 10.25 7.51 -15.41
N TYR A 221 9.08 7.85 -14.83
CA TYR A 221 7.80 7.59 -15.46
C TYR A 221 7.60 8.40 -16.73
N ASP A 222 8.03 9.67 -16.76
CA ASP A 222 7.99 10.49 -17.96
C ASP A 222 8.88 9.92 -19.09
N TRP A 223 9.97 9.27 -18.72
CA TRP A 223 10.81 8.56 -19.68
C TRP A 223 10.09 7.29 -20.19
N LEU A 224 9.49 6.49 -19.31
CA LEU A 224 8.72 5.29 -19.67
C LEU A 224 7.53 5.64 -20.56
N ASP A 225 6.80 6.70 -20.25
CA ASP A 225 5.62 7.12 -21.00
C ASP A 225 5.95 7.59 -22.43
N ARG A 226 7.15 8.13 -22.66
CA ARG A 226 7.62 8.45 -24.03
C ARG A 226 7.86 7.19 -24.88
N GLU A 227 8.28 6.09 -24.26
CA GLU A 227 8.52 4.82 -24.95
C GLU A 227 7.20 4.07 -25.20
N GLU A 228 6.31 4.07 -24.21
CA GLU A 228 5.02 3.37 -24.23
C GLU A 228 3.89 4.27 -23.69
N PRO A 229 3.35 5.19 -24.51
CA PRO A 229 2.40 6.19 -24.04
C PRO A 229 1.12 5.61 -23.44
N GLY A 230 0.74 6.12 -22.25
CA GLY A 230 -0.50 5.83 -21.57
C GLY A 230 -0.53 4.54 -20.76
N ILE A 231 0.54 3.73 -20.75
CA ILE A 231 0.63 2.51 -19.94
C ILE A 231 0.81 2.86 -18.46
N TYR A 232 1.53 3.92 -18.16
CA TYR A 232 1.90 4.32 -16.80
C TYR A 232 1.04 5.47 -16.25
N ASP A 233 -0.02 5.85 -16.96
CA ASP A 233 -0.91 6.96 -16.60
C ASP A 233 -1.44 6.85 -15.17
N ASP A 234 -1.81 5.64 -14.72
CA ASP A 234 -2.29 5.39 -13.36
C ASP A 234 -1.25 5.73 -12.30
N ASP A 235 -0.02 5.24 -12.49
CA ASP A 235 1.09 5.48 -11.58
C ASP A 235 1.50 6.96 -11.56
N ILE A 236 1.52 7.61 -12.73
CA ILE A 236 1.81 9.04 -12.87
C ILE A 236 0.76 9.88 -12.14
N ALA A 237 -0.53 9.57 -12.31
CA ALA A 237 -1.61 10.28 -11.63
C ALA A 237 -1.50 10.12 -10.10
N ARG A 238 -1.23 8.92 -9.61
CA ARG A 238 -1.02 8.64 -8.19
C ARG A 238 0.18 9.40 -7.64
N LEU A 239 1.28 9.40 -8.35
CA LEU A 239 2.51 10.09 -7.94
C LEU A 239 2.32 11.61 -7.88
N LYS A 240 1.63 12.20 -8.88
CA LYS A 240 1.28 13.62 -8.90
C LYS A 240 0.33 14.00 -7.77
N ASN A 241 -0.65 13.15 -7.45
CA ASN A 241 -1.50 13.35 -6.28
C ASN A 241 -0.68 13.37 -4.97
N ASN A 242 0.24 12.43 -4.80
CA ASN A 242 1.11 12.38 -3.63
C ASN A 242 2.03 13.62 -3.53
N LEU A 243 2.58 14.07 -4.66
CA LEU A 243 3.38 15.31 -4.72
C LEU A 243 2.54 16.54 -4.40
N GLY A 244 1.30 16.58 -4.88
CA GLY A 244 0.34 17.64 -4.53
C GLY A 244 0.06 17.67 -3.03
N THR A 245 -0.11 16.51 -2.39
CA THR A 245 -0.28 16.41 -0.93
C THR A 245 0.96 16.92 -0.20
N LEU A 246 2.17 16.54 -0.64
CA LEU A 246 3.42 17.04 -0.06
C LEU A 246 3.51 18.58 -0.13
N TYR A 247 3.15 19.20 -1.26
CA TYR A 247 3.12 20.66 -1.38
C TYR A 247 2.04 21.29 -0.50
N SER A 248 0.87 20.64 -0.36
CA SER A 248 -0.20 21.11 0.52
C SER A 248 0.23 21.12 1.99
N ASP A 249 0.95 20.08 2.44
CA ASP A 249 1.47 19.99 3.81
C ASP A 249 2.55 21.05 4.12
N ARG A 250 3.10 21.68 3.08
CA ARG A 250 4.04 22.81 3.17
C ARG A 250 3.39 24.16 2.93
N ASP A 251 2.07 24.24 2.92
CA ASP A 251 1.30 25.45 2.60
C ASP A 251 1.59 26.01 1.18
N GLU A 252 2.20 25.22 0.29
CA GLU A 252 2.49 25.59 -1.09
C GLU A 252 1.29 25.28 -2.00
N TYR A 253 0.10 25.80 -1.64
CA TYR A 253 -1.19 25.41 -2.23
C TYR A 253 -1.27 25.60 -3.75
N ASN A 254 -0.63 26.62 -4.32
CA ASN A 254 -0.62 26.82 -5.78
C ASN A 254 0.11 25.68 -6.51
N LYS A 255 1.20 25.17 -5.95
CA LYS A 255 1.90 24.02 -6.51
C LYS A 255 1.10 22.74 -6.28
N ALA A 256 0.51 22.57 -5.09
CA ALA A 256 -0.37 21.46 -4.80
C ALA A 256 -1.53 21.37 -5.81
N LEU A 257 -2.22 22.45 -6.06
CA LEU A 257 -3.32 22.52 -7.01
C LEU A 257 -2.88 22.24 -8.45
N SER A 258 -1.66 22.65 -8.85
CA SER A 258 -1.10 22.32 -10.16
C SER A 258 -0.93 20.81 -10.33
N GLU A 259 -0.35 20.13 -9.34
CA GLU A 259 -0.14 18.67 -9.39
C GLU A 259 -1.46 17.89 -9.30
N PHE A 260 -2.38 18.33 -8.43
CA PHE A 260 -3.72 17.72 -8.35
C PHE A 260 -4.52 17.86 -9.64
N ASN A 261 -4.47 19.03 -10.30
CA ASN A 261 -5.14 19.24 -11.59
C ASN A 261 -4.60 18.29 -12.66
N GLU A 262 -3.30 18.10 -12.72
CA GLU A 262 -2.69 17.18 -13.67
C GLU A 262 -3.06 15.72 -13.34
N ALA A 263 -3.04 15.35 -12.07
CA ALA A 263 -3.49 14.03 -11.62
C ALA A 263 -4.97 13.79 -11.99
N ALA A 264 -5.84 14.76 -11.76
CA ALA A 264 -7.27 14.68 -12.10
C ALA A 264 -7.48 14.57 -13.61
N ARG A 265 -6.72 15.33 -14.42
CA ARG A 265 -6.78 15.26 -15.90
C ARG A 265 -6.46 13.85 -16.38
N ILE A 266 -5.36 13.27 -15.90
CA ILE A 266 -4.94 11.92 -16.28
C ILE A 266 -6.00 10.90 -15.87
N ARG A 267 -6.51 10.98 -14.63
CA ARG A 267 -7.60 10.09 -14.16
C ARG A 267 -8.85 10.20 -15.01
N PHE A 268 -9.23 11.40 -15.40
CA PHE A 268 -10.38 11.62 -16.25
C PHE A 268 -10.21 10.98 -17.64
N GLU A 269 -9.01 11.05 -18.21
CA GLU A 269 -8.67 10.40 -19.48
C GLU A 269 -8.67 8.87 -19.36
N LEU A 270 -8.21 8.32 -18.24
CA LEU A 270 -8.28 6.87 -17.94
C LEU A 270 -9.74 6.41 -17.84
N LEU A 271 -10.59 7.16 -17.13
CA LEU A 271 -12.02 6.86 -16.97
C LEU A 271 -12.79 6.92 -18.28
N ALA A 272 -12.35 7.71 -19.25
CA ALA A 272 -12.94 7.72 -20.60
C ALA A 272 -12.63 6.43 -21.36
N LYS A 273 -11.56 5.71 -21.02
CA LYS A 273 -11.15 4.43 -21.63
C LYS A 273 -11.80 3.24 -20.90
N ASP A 274 -11.77 3.28 -19.58
CA ASP A 274 -12.32 2.25 -18.71
C ASP A 274 -12.90 2.90 -17.44
N ASN A 275 -14.21 2.76 -17.24
CA ASN A 275 -14.93 3.35 -16.11
C ASN A 275 -14.82 2.47 -14.84
N ASP A 276 -13.61 2.10 -14.50
CA ASP A 276 -13.27 1.24 -13.38
C ASP A 276 -13.53 1.94 -12.02
N PRO A 277 -14.11 1.21 -11.04
CA PRO A 277 -14.46 1.76 -9.72
C PRO A 277 -13.28 2.35 -8.95
N ASP A 278 -12.10 1.74 -9.03
CA ASP A 278 -10.91 2.19 -8.31
C ASP A 278 -10.40 3.51 -8.88
N SER A 279 -10.41 3.68 -10.20
CA SER A 279 -10.07 4.95 -10.85
C SER A 279 -11.08 6.06 -10.52
N ARG A 280 -12.40 5.75 -10.43
CA ARG A 280 -13.41 6.70 -9.97
C ARG A 280 -13.16 7.13 -8.52
N SER A 281 -12.88 6.16 -7.66
CA SER A 281 -12.56 6.41 -6.25
C SER A 281 -11.30 7.27 -6.09
N ALA A 282 -10.26 6.99 -6.88
CA ALA A 282 -9.02 7.77 -6.88
C ALA A 282 -9.25 9.23 -7.37
N LEU A 283 -10.14 9.45 -8.35
CA LEU A 283 -10.51 10.80 -8.77
C LEU A 283 -11.25 11.55 -7.65
N ALA A 284 -12.13 10.89 -6.91
CA ALA A 284 -12.78 11.49 -5.75
C ALA A 284 -11.77 11.89 -4.67
N ASP A 285 -10.75 11.08 -4.39
CA ASP A 285 -9.67 11.42 -3.46
C ASP A 285 -8.89 12.67 -3.91
N ILE A 286 -8.56 12.77 -5.21
CA ILE A 286 -7.90 13.95 -5.77
C ILE A 286 -8.77 15.21 -5.57
N TYR A 287 -10.07 15.14 -5.85
CA TYR A 287 -10.98 16.26 -5.64
C TYR A 287 -11.09 16.68 -4.16
N CYS A 288 -11.05 15.70 -3.23
CA CYS A 288 -10.97 15.99 -1.80
C CYS A 288 -9.68 16.72 -1.42
N ASN A 289 -8.54 16.32 -1.99
CA ASN A 289 -7.27 16.96 -1.75
C ASN A 289 -7.24 18.38 -2.33
N MET A 290 -7.79 18.58 -3.54
CA MET A 290 -7.97 19.92 -4.12
C MET A 290 -8.85 20.80 -3.25
N ALA A 291 -9.98 20.28 -2.77
CA ALA A 291 -10.87 21.03 -1.87
C ALA A 291 -10.16 21.42 -0.57
N THR A 292 -9.32 20.56 -0.03
CA THR A 292 -8.51 20.85 1.16
C THR A 292 -7.51 21.99 0.89
N ALA A 293 -6.75 21.92 -0.19
CA ALA A 293 -5.80 22.97 -0.57
C ALA A 293 -6.49 24.31 -0.82
N LEU A 294 -7.66 24.32 -1.48
CA LEU A 294 -8.47 25.52 -1.71
C LEU A 294 -9.05 26.08 -0.40
N GLN A 295 -9.48 25.24 0.52
CA GLN A 295 -9.98 25.66 1.81
C GLN A 295 -8.90 26.40 2.63
N PHE A 296 -7.67 25.90 2.63
CA PHE A 296 -6.57 26.50 3.36
C PHE A 296 -5.97 27.73 2.66
N SER A 297 -6.15 27.86 1.35
CA SER A 297 -5.79 29.06 0.59
C SER A 297 -6.92 30.11 0.49
N ASP A 298 -7.93 30.05 1.38
CA ASP A 298 -9.08 30.97 1.45
C ASP A 298 -10.01 30.97 0.23
N HIS A 299 -10.01 29.89 -0.57
CA HIS A 299 -10.92 29.71 -1.70
C HIS A 299 -12.06 28.73 -1.38
N SER A 300 -12.67 28.87 -0.18
CA SER A 300 -13.67 27.93 0.35
C SER A 300 -14.90 27.73 -0.55
N GLN A 301 -15.28 28.76 -1.33
CA GLN A 301 -16.39 28.62 -2.27
C GLN A 301 -16.06 27.70 -3.45
N GLU A 302 -14.83 27.72 -3.90
CA GLU A 302 -14.34 26.81 -4.95
C GLU A 302 -14.13 25.39 -4.39
N ALA A 303 -13.64 25.28 -3.16
CA ALA A 303 -13.51 24.01 -2.44
C ALA A 303 -14.83 23.23 -2.38
N LEU A 304 -15.97 23.92 -2.16
CA LEU A 304 -17.30 23.27 -2.20
C LEU A 304 -17.63 22.62 -3.53
N ARG A 305 -17.14 23.16 -4.65
CA ARG A 305 -17.40 22.58 -5.98
C ARG A 305 -16.69 21.23 -6.13
N TYR A 306 -15.44 21.15 -5.68
CA TYR A 306 -14.68 19.89 -5.76
C TYR A 306 -15.17 18.85 -4.76
N ILE A 307 -15.53 19.26 -3.53
CA ILE A 307 -16.08 18.32 -2.55
C ILE A 307 -17.43 17.75 -3.01
N ALA A 308 -18.28 18.56 -3.66
CA ALA A 308 -19.53 18.09 -4.23
C ALA A 308 -19.31 17.09 -5.38
N GLN A 309 -18.27 17.27 -6.21
CA GLN A 309 -17.92 16.31 -7.26
C GLN A 309 -17.43 14.99 -6.67
N ALA A 310 -16.56 15.05 -5.65
CA ALA A 310 -16.09 13.86 -4.94
C ALA A 310 -17.26 13.10 -4.29
N HIS A 311 -18.19 13.84 -3.65
CA HIS A 311 -19.37 13.26 -3.03
C HIS A 311 -20.26 12.55 -4.06
N ALA A 312 -20.52 13.17 -5.20
CA ALA A 312 -21.34 12.56 -6.26
C ALA A 312 -20.73 11.27 -6.78
N ILE A 313 -19.41 11.22 -7.00
CA ILE A 313 -18.71 10.01 -7.43
C ILE A 313 -18.85 8.89 -6.39
N LEU A 314 -18.63 9.20 -5.11
CA LEU A 314 -18.71 8.18 -4.06
C LEU A 314 -20.12 7.73 -3.75
N ASP A 315 -21.12 8.62 -3.90
CA ASP A 315 -22.53 8.23 -3.81
C ASP A 315 -22.95 7.24 -4.90
N GLU A 316 -22.42 7.39 -6.12
CA GLU A 316 -22.64 6.44 -7.20
C GLU A 316 -21.94 5.12 -6.91
N LEU A 317 -20.68 5.16 -6.48
CA LEU A 317 -19.92 3.98 -6.12
C LEU A 317 -20.55 3.20 -4.96
N ASP A 318 -21.08 3.88 -3.95
CA ASP A 318 -21.73 3.19 -2.81
C ASP A 318 -23.06 2.54 -3.21
N LYS A 319 -23.77 3.07 -4.21
CA LYS A 319 -24.97 2.42 -4.79
C LYS A 319 -24.61 1.17 -5.60
N GLU A 320 -23.50 1.20 -6.33
CA GLU A 320 -23.01 0.06 -7.12
C GLU A 320 -22.38 -1.02 -6.24
N PHE A 321 -21.63 -0.60 -5.23
CA PHE A 321 -20.87 -1.44 -4.30
C PHE A 321 -21.20 -1.06 -2.85
N PRO A 322 -22.37 -1.44 -2.33
CA PRO A 322 -22.82 -1.01 -1.03
C PRO A 322 -21.82 -1.33 0.08
N ARG A 323 -21.56 -0.34 0.91
CA ARG A 323 -20.69 -0.39 2.10
C ARG A 323 -19.18 -0.30 1.85
N ILE A 324 -18.69 -0.49 0.63
CA ILE A 324 -17.26 -0.45 0.34
C ILE A 324 -16.72 0.98 0.50
N TYR A 325 -17.49 1.98 0.09
CA TYR A 325 -17.06 3.38 0.09
C TYR A 325 -17.62 4.22 1.24
N GLU A 326 -18.38 3.64 2.18
CA GLU A 326 -18.99 4.35 3.31
C GLU A 326 -17.96 5.16 4.13
N TYR A 327 -16.75 4.66 4.30
CA TYR A 327 -15.70 5.37 5.05
C TYR A 327 -15.18 6.62 4.31
N LYS A 328 -15.11 6.58 2.98
CA LYS A 328 -14.76 7.74 2.16
C LYS A 328 -15.86 8.79 2.19
N LEU A 329 -17.13 8.37 2.07
CA LEU A 329 -18.29 9.25 2.23
C LEU A 329 -18.29 9.95 3.59
N TYR A 330 -18.00 9.23 4.67
CA TYR A 330 -17.83 9.83 5.98
C TYR A 330 -16.76 10.94 5.98
N SER A 331 -15.61 10.69 5.37
CA SER A 331 -14.50 11.66 5.29
C SER A 331 -14.91 12.92 4.51
N ILE A 332 -15.61 12.74 3.39
CA ILE A 332 -16.12 13.84 2.57
C ILE A 332 -17.13 14.69 3.33
N LEU A 333 -18.11 14.08 3.99
CA LEU A 333 -19.12 14.81 4.76
C LEU A 333 -18.49 15.64 5.90
N ASN A 334 -17.43 15.15 6.54
CA ASN A 334 -16.69 15.94 7.53
C ASN A 334 -16.00 17.15 6.90
N ARG A 335 -15.35 16.98 5.73
CA ARG A 335 -14.71 18.09 5.01
C ARG A 335 -15.73 19.11 4.53
N GLU A 336 -16.84 18.65 4.00
CA GLU A 336 -17.96 19.49 3.56
C GLU A 336 -18.48 20.34 4.73
N GLY A 337 -18.76 19.73 5.88
CA GLY A 337 -19.14 20.43 7.10
C GLY A 337 -18.12 21.47 7.56
N SER A 338 -16.84 21.15 7.49
CA SER A 338 -15.75 22.08 7.79
C SER A 338 -15.72 23.28 6.84
N ILE A 339 -15.92 23.07 5.53
CA ILE A 339 -15.96 24.13 4.53
C ILE A 339 -17.18 25.01 4.75
N TYR A 340 -18.38 24.45 4.99
CA TYR A 340 -19.59 25.21 5.30
C TYR A 340 -19.42 26.04 6.58
N THR A 341 -18.75 25.52 7.60
CA THR A 341 -18.43 26.27 8.82
C THR A 341 -17.58 27.51 8.51
N ARG A 342 -16.56 27.38 7.67
CA ARG A 342 -15.73 28.53 7.24
C ARG A 342 -16.50 29.58 6.41
N LEU A 343 -17.53 29.13 5.73
CA LEU A 343 -18.41 30.00 4.94
C LEU A 343 -19.58 30.60 5.75
N ASP A 344 -19.61 30.36 7.05
CA ASP A 344 -20.71 30.78 7.96
C ASP A 344 -22.10 30.23 7.56
N GLN A 345 -22.13 29.08 6.86
CA GLN A 345 -23.33 28.35 6.49
C GLN A 345 -23.66 27.27 7.50
N LEU A 346 -23.94 27.66 8.74
CA LEU A 346 -24.03 26.80 9.90
C LEU A 346 -25.08 25.69 9.77
N ASP A 347 -26.25 25.96 9.20
CA ASP A 347 -27.31 24.97 9.00
C ASP A 347 -26.83 23.82 8.09
N LYS A 348 -26.10 24.14 7.02
CA LYS A 348 -25.56 23.13 6.11
C LYS A 348 -24.38 22.37 6.72
N ALA A 349 -23.56 23.07 7.50
CA ALA A 349 -22.48 22.44 8.26
C ALA A 349 -23.03 21.39 9.22
N GLU A 350 -24.10 21.76 9.97
CA GLU A 350 -24.76 20.84 10.89
C GLU A 350 -25.35 19.62 10.16
N GLU A 351 -26.01 19.81 9.02
CA GLU A 351 -26.57 18.72 8.21
C GLU A 351 -25.48 17.74 7.75
N SER A 352 -24.37 18.24 7.18
CA SER A 352 -23.28 17.40 6.71
C SER A 352 -22.61 16.64 7.86
N LEU A 353 -22.37 17.31 8.98
CA LEU A 353 -21.76 16.68 10.17
C LEU A 353 -22.67 15.66 10.84
N GLN A 354 -24.00 15.87 10.87
CA GLN A 354 -24.97 14.89 11.39
C GLN A 354 -24.99 13.63 10.51
N LYS A 355 -25.01 13.79 9.19
CA LYS A 355 -24.92 12.64 8.25
C LYS A 355 -23.61 11.88 8.45
N SER A 356 -22.50 12.58 8.59
CA SER A 356 -21.21 11.99 8.88
C SER A 356 -21.23 11.19 10.19
N LEU A 357 -21.79 11.76 11.26
CA LEU A 357 -21.91 11.11 12.57
C LEU A 357 -22.75 9.83 12.50
N GLN A 358 -23.87 9.89 11.78
CA GLN A 358 -24.73 8.72 11.58
C GLN A 358 -24.01 7.60 10.82
N LEU A 359 -23.25 7.96 9.79
CA LEU A 359 -22.46 7.00 9.02
C LEU A 359 -21.36 6.39 9.88
N ALA A 360 -20.68 7.19 10.71
CA ALA A 360 -19.68 6.72 11.66
C ALA A 360 -20.26 5.72 12.67
N ALA A 361 -21.47 6.01 13.23
CA ALA A 361 -22.16 5.13 14.16
C ALA A 361 -22.53 3.78 13.49
N ASN A 362 -22.98 3.82 12.22
CA ASN A 362 -23.26 2.61 11.45
C ASN A 362 -21.99 1.78 11.20
N LEU A 363 -20.88 2.41 10.83
CA LEU A 363 -19.59 1.76 10.66
C LEU A 363 -19.12 1.11 11.97
N ALA A 364 -19.17 1.84 13.09
CA ALA A 364 -18.78 1.35 14.41
C ALA A 364 -19.63 0.15 14.88
N SER A 365 -20.96 0.18 14.64
CA SER A 365 -21.87 -0.91 15.05
C SER A 365 -21.63 -2.24 14.34
N ARG A 366 -20.96 -2.22 13.18
CA ARG A 366 -20.66 -3.40 12.36
C ARG A 366 -19.29 -3.99 12.65
N MET A 367 -18.42 -3.25 13.34
CA MET A 367 -17.12 -3.78 13.75
C MET A 367 -17.29 -4.66 14.98
N PRO A 368 -16.88 -5.94 14.96
CA PRO A 368 -16.84 -6.72 16.17
C PRO A 368 -15.87 -6.04 17.13
N LEU A 369 -16.36 -5.66 18.30
CA LEU A 369 -15.54 -5.16 19.39
C LEU A 369 -14.42 -6.17 19.62
N ALA A 370 -13.20 -5.78 19.40
CA ALA A 370 -12.02 -6.54 19.78
C ALA A 370 -11.81 -6.43 21.30
N HIS A 371 -12.88 -6.75 22.06
CA HIS A 371 -12.82 -6.81 23.50
C HIS A 371 -13.59 -8.03 23.99
N SER A 372 -12.87 -9.11 24.11
CA SER A 372 -13.03 -10.09 25.19
C SER A 372 -11.71 -10.87 25.28
N ALA A 373 -10.75 -10.31 25.97
CA ALA A 373 -9.68 -11.07 26.57
C ALA A 373 -9.71 -10.73 28.05
N ASP A 374 -10.44 -11.52 28.81
CA ASP A 374 -10.10 -11.80 30.19
C ASP A 374 -8.93 -12.79 30.24
#